data_fef055ea680e9951b82c121612708f76
#
_entry.id   fef055ea680e9951b82c121612708f76
#
_cell.length_a   1.000
_cell.length_b   1.000
_cell.length_c   1.000
_cell.angle_alpha   90.00
_cell.angle_beta   90.00
_cell.angle_gamma   90.00
#
_symmetry.space_group_name_H-M   'P 1'
#
loop_
_entity.id
_entity.type
_entity.pdbx_description
1 polymer ?
#
loop_
_entity_poly.entity_id
_entity_poly.type
_entity_poly.pdbx_seq_one_letter_code
_entity_poly.pdbx_strand_id
1 'polypeptide(L)'
;MNTHGLLIADDDLTTRKQMAELFSDAGYQVSAPSSVADALVGILKKTAKVVLLSTRFDALLATELIPLLKQCNRDLSIILVASELPLALLRKARREGIFYHALKPVQPGDEEELREAVRCAFDKARQHEHNDGPTA
;
A
#
# COMPACT_ATOMS: atom_id res chain seq x y z
N MET A 1 10.06 0.45 18.43
CA MET A 1 8.67 0.10 18.43
C MET A 1 8.17 -0.13 17.06
N ASN A 2 7.69 -1.31 16.84
CA ASN A 2 7.21 -1.71 15.54
C ASN A 2 5.81 -1.22 15.31
N THR A 3 5.72 -0.17 14.56
CA THR A 3 4.43 0.26 14.08
C THR A 3 4.22 -0.36 12.72
N HIS A 4 3.24 -1.23 12.62
CA HIS A 4 2.81 -1.79 11.34
C HIS A 4 1.87 -0.78 10.68
N GLY A 5 2.42 0.35 10.26
CA GLY A 5 1.66 1.43 9.65
C GLY A 5 1.25 1.09 8.22
N LEU A 6 -0.03 0.93 8.02
CA LEU A 6 -0.64 0.60 6.74
C LEU A 6 -1.50 1.77 6.28
N LEU A 7 -1.22 2.28 5.08
CA LEU A 7 -1.98 3.38 4.52
C LEU A 7 -2.85 2.87 3.37
N ILE A 8 -4.12 3.26 3.38
CA ILE A 8 -5.07 2.87 2.33
C ILE A 8 -5.41 4.11 1.51
N ALA A 9 -5.08 4.07 0.23
CA ALA A 9 -5.31 5.17 -0.71
C ALA A 9 -6.32 4.72 -1.77
N ASP A 10 -7.58 4.99 -1.51
CA ASP A 10 -8.68 4.57 -2.37
C ASP A 10 -9.81 5.60 -2.32
N ASP A 11 -10.29 6.04 -3.47
CA ASP A 11 -11.41 6.97 -3.57
C ASP A 11 -12.76 6.30 -3.30
N ASP A 12 -12.85 4.98 -3.47
CA ASP A 12 -14.08 4.24 -3.22
C ASP A 12 -14.28 4.07 -1.72
N LEU A 13 -15.26 4.78 -1.17
CA LEU A 13 -15.53 4.76 0.27
C LEU A 13 -15.84 3.36 0.78
N THR A 14 -16.60 2.57 0.04
CA THR A 14 -16.98 1.22 0.45
C THR A 14 -15.75 0.31 0.56
N THR A 15 -14.92 0.29 -0.48
CA THR A 15 -13.70 -0.52 -0.48
C THR A 15 -12.72 -0.02 0.56
N ARG A 16 -12.57 1.29 0.70
CA ARG A 16 -11.66 1.87 1.68
C ARG A 16 -12.05 1.47 3.09
N LYS A 17 -13.34 1.56 3.42
CA LYS A 17 -13.84 1.17 4.73
C LYS A 17 -13.67 -0.32 4.98
N GLN A 18 -13.97 -1.14 3.98
CA GLN A 18 -13.83 -2.60 4.08
C GLN A 18 -12.38 -2.97 4.38
N MET A 19 -11.45 -2.41 3.65
CA MET A 19 -10.02 -2.70 3.86
C MET A 19 -9.55 -2.17 5.21
N ALA A 20 -10.01 -0.98 5.60
CA ALA A 20 -9.63 -0.41 6.88
C ALA A 20 -10.09 -1.29 8.04
N GLU A 21 -11.31 -1.80 7.99
CA GLU A 21 -11.82 -2.70 9.03
C GLU A 21 -11.06 -4.02 9.03
N LEU A 22 -10.82 -4.58 7.84
CA LEU A 22 -10.10 -5.86 7.70
C LEU A 22 -8.74 -5.81 8.38
N PHE A 23 -7.97 -4.77 8.12
CA PHE A 23 -6.60 -4.68 8.64
C PHE A 23 -6.53 -4.12 10.06
N SER A 24 -7.47 -3.27 10.45
CA SER A 24 -7.56 -2.86 11.86
C SER A 24 -7.86 -4.06 12.74
N ASP A 25 -8.77 -4.92 12.32
CA ASP A 25 -9.10 -6.15 13.05
C ASP A 25 -7.90 -7.12 13.11
N ALA A 26 -7.02 -7.05 12.12
CA ALA A 26 -5.82 -7.89 12.10
C ALA A 26 -4.66 -7.30 12.90
N GLY A 27 -4.85 -6.14 13.52
CA GLY A 27 -3.85 -5.56 14.41
C GLY A 27 -2.92 -4.53 13.80
N TYR A 28 -3.14 -4.14 12.53
CA TYR A 28 -2.32 -3.11 11.91
C TYR A 28 -2.78 -1.72 12.31
N GLN A 29 -1.85 -0.77 12.26
CA GLN A 29 -2.20 0.64 12.44
C GLN A 29 -2.58 1.22 11.10
N VAL A 30 -3.87 1.38 10.88
CA VAL A 30 -4.43 1.76 9.58
C VAL A 30 -4.67 3.26 9.54
N SER A 31 -4.26 3.89 8.44
CA SER A 31 -4.68 5.23 8.10
C SER A 31 -5.29 5.20 6.71
N ALA A 32 -6.36 5.97 6.51
CA ALA A 32 -7.09 6.01 5.26
C ALA A 32 -7.38 7.46 4.88
N PRO A 33 -6.34 8.19 4.44
CA PRO A 33 -6.50 9.60 4.12
C PRO A 33 -7.38 9.79 2.89
N SER A 34 -7.98 10.97 2.77
CA SER A 34 -8.82 11.30 1.63
C SER A 34 -8.10 12.09 0.56
N SER A 35 -6.85 12.47 0.79
CA SER A 35 -6.07 13.26 -0.16
C SER A 35 -4.63 12.79 -0.26
N VAL A 36 -4.01 13.10 -1.39
CA VAL A 36 -2.59 12.82 -1.59
C VAL A 36 -1.75 13.58 -0.57
N ALA A 37 -2.10 14.82 -0.28
CA ALA A 37 -1.35 15.62 0.69
C ALA A 37 -1.28 14.93 2.04
N ASP A 38 -2.42 14.46 2.54
CA ASP A 38 -2.46 13.76 3.83
C ASP A 38 -1.71 12.43 3.79
N ALA A 39 -1.81 11.71 2.66
CA ALA A 39 -1.07 10.47 2.47
C ALA A 39 0.43 10.70 2.54
N LEU A 40 0.92 11.76 1.89
CA LEU A 40 2.34 12.07 1.86
C LEU A 40 2.90 12.39 3.25
N VAL A 41 2.09 13.00 4.11
CA VAL A 41 2.54 13.27 5.49
C VAL A 41 2.92 11.98 6.20
N GLY A 42 2.08 10.94 6.11
CA GLY A 42 2.37 9.66 6.75
C GLY A 42 3.58 8.97 6.13
N ILE A 43 3.74 9.09 4.82
CA ILE A 43 4.85 8.46 4.11
C ILE A 43 6.18 9.15 4.45
N LEU A 44 6.19 10.48 4.46
CA LEU A 44 7.39 11.25 4.76
C LEU A 44 7.82 11.08 6.22
N LYS A 45 6.87 10.96 7.13
CA LYS A 45 7.18 10.70 8.55
C LYS A 45 7.55 9.24 8.79
N LYS A 46 7.47 8.41 7.77
CA LYS A 46 7.76 6.97 7.85
C LYS A 46 6.86 6.23 8.84
N THR A 47 5.68 6.76 9.11
CA THR A 47 4.67 6.06 9.90
C THR A 47 3.91 5.05 9.03
N ALA A 48 3.85 5.26 7.72
CA ALA A 48 3.27 4.32 6.77
C ALA A 48 4.41 3.60 6.03
N LYS A 49 4.45 2.28 6.15
CA LYS A 49 5.48 1.46 5.52
C LYS A 49 4.95 0.66 4.35
N VAL A 50 3.65 0.43 4.32
CA VAL A 50 2.97 -0.27 3.24
C VAL A 50 1.76 0.55 2.83
N VAL A 51 1.55 0.66 1.53
CA VAL A 51 0.40 1.38 0.97
C VAL A 51 -0.43 0.43 0.14
N LEU A 52 -1.73 0.39 0.41
CA LEU A 52 -2.71 -0.24 -0.48
C LEU A 52 -3.23 0.85 -1.38
N LEU A 53 -2.88 0.79 -2.65
CA LEU A 53 -3.20 1.83 -3.63
C LEU A 53 -4.17 1.28 -4.66
N SER A 54 -5.33 1.92 -4.81
CA SER A 54 -6.28 1.56 -5.85
C SER A 54 -5.87 2.21 -7.17
N THR A 55 -6.62 1.92 -8.24
CA THR A 55 -6.29 2.45 -9.57
C THR A 55 -6.43 3.97 -9.64
N ARG A 56 -7.21 4.56 -8.74
CA ARG A 56 -7.43 6.00 -8.70
C ARG A 56 -7.56 6.47 -7.26
N PHE A 57 -6.85 7.53 -6.94
CA PHE A 57 -6.91 8.16 -5.63
C PHE A 57 -6.72 9.65 -5.77
N ASP A 58 -7.62 10.44 -5.16
CA ASP A 58 -7.57 11.90 -5.19
C ASP A 58 -7.45 12.41 -6.63
N ALA A 59 -8.28 11.86 -7.52
CA ALA A 59 -8.34 12.18 -8.94
C ALA A 59 -7.08 11.86 -9.74
N LEU A 60 -6.09 11.20 -9.13
CA LEU A 60 -4.89 10.78 -9.82
C LEU A 60 -4.90 9.28 -10.07
N LEU A 61 -4.28 8.87 -11.15
CA LEU A 61 -4.12 7.46 -11.48
C LEU A 61 -2.97 6.86 -10.68
N ALA A 62 -3.07 5.56 -10.38
CA ALA A 62 -2.00 4.86 -9.68
C ALA A 62 -0.65 5.03 -10.37
N THR A 63 -0.62 4.98 -11.70
CA THR A 63 0.63 5.13 -12.45
C THR A 63 1.25 6.52 -12.32
N GLU A 64 0.45 7.54 -11.95
CA GLU A 64 0.96 8.87 -11.64
C GLU A 64 1.45 8.95 -10.20
N LEU A 65 0.78 8.24 -9.31
CA LEU A 65 1.08 8.29 -7.87
C LEU A 65 2.31 7.47 -7.47
N ILE A 66 2.50 6.30 -8.08
CA ILE A 66 3.57 5.40 -7.68
C ILE A 66 4.95 6.08 -7.71
N PRO A 67 5.35 6.78 -8.79
CA PRO A 67 6.64 7.45 -8.78
C PRO A 67 6.73 8.52 -7.68
N LEU A 68 5.64 9.25 -7.46
CA LEU A 68 5.60 10.28 -6.43
C LEU A 68 5.80 9.69 -5.03
N LEU A 69 5.09 8.61 -4.73
CA LEU A 69 5.21 7.95 -3.43
C LEU A 69 6.60 7.38 -3.22
N LYS A 70 7.19 6.78 -4.25
CA LYS A 70 8.53 6.21 -4.16
C LYS A 70 9.60 7.27 -4.02
N GLN A 71 9.38 8.47 -4.55
CA GLN A 71 10.29 9.59 -4.33
C GLN A 71 10.27 10.04 -2.88
N CYS A 72 9.12 9.96 -2.22
CA CYS A 72 9.00 10.33 -0.82
C CYS A 72 9.64 9.30 0.10
N ASN A 73 9.57 8.03 -0.25
CA ASN A 73 10.19 6.94 0.52
C ASN A 73 10.46 5.76 -0.41
N ARG A 74 11.71 5.56 -0.77
CA ARG A 74 12.11 4.50 -1.68
C ARG A 74 11.84 3.10 -1.14
N ASP A 75 11.79 2.97 0.19
CA ASP A 75 11.59 1.67 0.84
C ASP A 75 10.13 1.33 1.03
N LEU A 76 9.25 2.23 0.61
CA LEU A 76 7.81 2.00 0.71
C LEU A 76 7.38 0.82 -0.14
N SER A 77 6.61 -0.09 0.43
CA SER A 77 6.01 -1.20 -0.32
C SER A 77 4.61 -0.79 -0.76
N ILE A 78 4.39 -0.79 -2.07
CA ILE A 78 3.10 -0.41 -2.65
C ILE A 78 2.43 -1.67 -3.19
N ILE A 79 1.23 -1.96 -2.68
CA ILE A 79 0.39 -3.03 -3.19
C ILE A 79 -0.72 -2.38 -4.01
N LEU A 80 -0.75 -2.66 -5.30
CA LEU A 80 -1.80 -2.17 -6.17
C LEU A 80 -3.01 -3.06 -6.03
N VAL A 81 -4.15 -2.48 -5.62
CA VAL A 81 -5.39 -3.23 -5.39
C VAL A 81 -6.37 -2.89 -6.51
N ALA A 82 -6.57 -3.83 -7.42
CA ALA A 82 -7.41 -3.60 -8.59
C ALA A 82 -7.97 -4.92 -9.11
N SER A 83 -9.28 -4.96 -9.38
CA SER A 83 -9.93 -6.17 -9.90
C SER A 83 -9.65 -6.34 -11.38
N GLU A 84 -9.69 -5.25 -12.14
CA GLU A 84 -9.40 -5.27 -13.56
C GLU A 84 -8.37 -4.20 -13.86
N LEU A 85 -7.31 -4.61 -14.54
CA LEU A 85 -6.25 -3.68 -14.88
C LEU A 85 -5.70 -4.06 -16.25
N PRO A 86 -5.72 -3.14 -17.23
CA PRO A 86 -5.11 -3.39 -18.53
C PRO A 86 -3.65 -3.79 -18.37
N LEU A 87 -3.22 -4.77 -19.16
CA LEU A 87 -1.86 -5.30 -19.07
C LEU A 87 -0.80 -4.20 -19.21
N ALA A 88 -1.03 -3.23 -20.09
CA ALA A 88 -0.08 -2.13 -20.26
C ALA A 88 0.11 -1.32 -18.99
N LEU A 89 -0.98 -1.06 -18.24
CA LEU A 89 -0.92 -0.32 -16.99
C LEU A 89 -0.22 -1.15 -15.90
N LEU A 90 -0.50 -2.44 -15.86
CA LEU A 90 0.16 -3.33 -14.90
C LEU A 90 1.66 -3.38 -15.14
N ARG A 91 2.07 -3.49 -16.39
CA ARG A 91 3.48 -3.49 -16.76
C ARG A 91 4.15 -2.18 -16.34
N LYS A 92 3.47 -1.06 -16.59
CA LYS A 92 4.00 0.24 -16.19
C LYS A 92 4.14 0.35 -14.68
N ALA A 93 3.13 -0.09 -13.93
CA ALA A 93 3.17 -0.08 -12.47
C ALA A 93 4.33 -0.92 -11.95
N ARG A 94 4.56 -2.08 -12.53
CA ARG A 94 5.68 -2.95 -12.13
C ARG A 94 7.03 -2.31 -12.40
N ARG A 95 7.17 -1.63 -13.53
CA ARG A 95 8.40 -0.90 -13.84
C ARG A 95 8.63 0.25 -12.86
N GLU A 96 7.57 0.86 -12.37
CA GLU A 96 7.67 1.95 -11.41
C GLU A 96 7.93 1.46 -9.98
N GLY A 97 7.72 0.17 -9.73
CA GLY A 97 8.15 -0.45 -8.49
C GLY A 97 7.07 -0.80 -7.49
N ILE A 98 5.98 -1.43 -7.93
CA ILE A 98 5.01 -1.99 -6.97
C ILE A 98 5.55 -3.29 -6.38
N PHE A 99 5.16 -3.56 -5.14
CA PHE A 99 5.50 -4.80 -4.47
C PHE A 99 4.65 -5.96 -4.97
N TYR A 100 3.35 -5.73 -5.16
CA TYR A 100 2.42 -6.79 -5.53
C TYR A 100 1.16 -6.18 -6.13
N HIS A 101 0.48 -6.95 -6.99
CA HIS A 101 -0.84 -6.59 -7.50
C HIS A 101 -1.85 -7.59 -6.92
N ALA A 102 -2.77 -7.10 -6.10
CA ALA A 102 -3.82 -7.90 -5.47
C ALA A 102 -5.18 -7.51 -6.04
N LEU A 103 -6.11 -8.45 -6.03
CA LEU A 103 -7.48 -8.18 -6.43
C LEU A 103 -8.21 -7.43 -5.32
N LYS A 104 -9.21 -6.62 -5.69
CA LYS A 104 -10.09 -6.01 -4.69
C LYS A 104 -10.80 -7.13 -3.91
N PRO A 105 -10.94 -6.98 -2.58
CA PRO A 105 -11.49 -8.07 -1.76
C PRO A 105 -13.01 -8.16 -1.86
N VAL A 106 -13.50 -8.71 -2.97
CA VAL A 106 -14.92 -8.89 -3.21
C VAL A 106 -15.41 -10.23 -2.64
N GLN A 107 -14.57 -11.25 -2.67
CA GLN A 107 -14.88 -12.59 -2.20
C GLN A 107 -13.93 -12.99 -1.07
N PRO A 108 -14.30 -13.97 -0.21
CA PRO A 108 -13.43 -14.36 0.91
C PRO A 108 -12.02 -14.76 0.52
N GLY A 109 -11.83 -15.42 -0.63
CA GLY A 109 -10.50 -15.76 -1.11
C GLY A 109 -9.65 -14.56 -1.44
N ASP A 110 -10.28 -13.48 -1.92
CA ASP A 110 -9.58 -12.24 -2.25
C ASP A 110 -9.06 -11.56 -0.99
N GLU A 111 -9.82 -11.62 0.11
CA GLU A 111 -9.37 -11.06 1.39
C GLU A 111 -8.14 -11.78 1.91
N GLU A 112 -8.12 -13.11 1.77
CA GLU A 112 -7.00 -13.90 2.22
C GLU A 112 -5.74 -13.58 1.42
N GLU A 113 -5.87 -13.43 0.10
CA GLU A 113 -4.75 -13.03 -0.75
C GLU A 113 -4.21 -11.68 -0.32
N LEU A 114 -5.10 -10.72 -0.08
CA LEU A 114 -4.70 -9.38 0.30
C LEU A 114 -4.00 -9.37 1.67
N ARG A 115 -4.51 -10.13 2.64
CA ARG A 115 -3.86 -10.27 3.94
C ARG A 115 -2.45 -10.80 3.80
N GLU A 116 -2.29 -11.83 2.98
CA GLU A 116 -0.99 -12.46 2.78
C GLU A 116 -0.01 -11.51 2.10
N ALA A 117 -0.48 -10.74 1.12
CA ALA A 117 0.36 -9.76 0.44
C ALA A 117 0.84 -8.69 1.41
N VAL A 118 -0.05 -8.21 2.28
CA VAL A 118 0.31 -7.21 3.29
C VAL A 118 1.32 -7.78 4.29
N ARG A 119 1.10 -9.00 4.75
CA ARG A 119 2.03 -9.66 5.66
C ARG A 119 3.42 -9.77 5.03
N CYS A 120 3.49 -10.20 3.78
CA CYS A 120 4.75 -10.31 3.07
C CYS A 120 5.44 -8.95 2.90
N ALA A 121 4.67 -7.90 2.64
CA ALA A 121 5.23 -6.56 2.50
C ALA A 121 5.85 -6.07 3.80
N PHE A 122 5.19 -6.33 4.93
CA PHE A 122 5.76 -5.96 6.23
C PHE A 122 6.96 -6.83 6.60
N ASP A 123 6.97 -8.10 6.24
CA ASP A 123 8.14 -8.95 6.45
C ASP A 123 9.34 -8.42 5.66
N LYS A 124 9.13 -8.00 4.43
CA LYS A 124 10.18 -7.39 3.62
C LYS A 124 10.69 -6.09 4.24
N ALA A 125 9.78 -5.25 4.70
CA ALA A 125 10.14 -3.98 5.35
C ALA A 125 10.98 -4.22 6.59
N ARG A 126 10.64 -5.25 7.39
CA ARG A 126 11.37 -5.61 8.59
C ARG A 126 12.77 -6.12 8.26
N GLN A 127 12.89 -6.96 7.23
CA GLN A 127 14.19 -7.44 6.77
C GLN A 127 15.07 -6.30 6.28
N HIS A 128 14.47 -5.34 5.57
CA HIS A 128 15.19 -4.19 5.07
C HIS A 128 15.72 -3.32 6.21
N GLU A 129 14.89 -3.08 7.22
CA GLU A 129 15.31 -2.35 8.41
C GLU A 129 16.45 -3.05 9.14
N HIS A 130 16.36 -4.38 9.25
CA HIS A 130 17.39 -5.17 9.89
C HIS A 130 18.72 -5.08 9.13
N ASN A 131 18.65 -5.16 7.80
CA ASN A 131 19.84 -5.09 6.95
C ASN A 131 20.47 -3.69 6.95
N ASP A 132 19.64 -2.67 7.12
CA ASP A 132 20.10 -1.28 7.16
C ASP A 132 20.38 -0.81 8.59
N GLY A 133 20.30 -1.71 9.55
CA GLY A 133 20.60 -1.40 10.92
C GLY A 133 22.05 -0.96 11.09
N PRO A 134 22.37 -0.33 12.23
CA PRO A 134 23.73 0.20 12.40
C PRO A 134 24.75 -0.92 12.31
N THR A 135 25.42 -0.92 11.20
CA THR A 135 26.65 -1.71 11.06
C THR A 135 27.71 -0.91 11.78
N ALA A 136 27.74 -1.10 13.02
CA ALA A 136 28.79 -0.44 13.78
C ALA A 136 30.13 -0.96 13.32
#